data_2da6f97ec74835f19a6b639bfa8ed9a0
#
_entry.id   2da6f97ec74835f19a6b639bfa8ed9a0
#
_cell.length_a   1.000
_cell.length_b   1.000
_cell.length_c   1.000
_cell.angle_alpha   90.00
_cell.angle_beta   90.00
_cell.angle_gamma   90.00
#
_symmetry.space_group_name_H-M   'P 1'
#
loop_
_entity.id
_entity.type
_entity.pdbx_description
1 polymer ?
#
loop_
_entity_poly.entity_id
_entity_poly.type
_entity_poly.pdbx_seq_one_letter_code
_entity_poly.pdbx_strand_id
1 'polypeptide(L)'
;MIATTRRAALLSAFATIGAAALARPAFARQTGKAGAAVDQFAQEVMAAFPDEPGLGITVVEDGEITLAKGYGVRRLGGPDRVTDSTLFGVASNTKAFTAAALAMLVEEGKLAWDDPVTKYLPAFEMSDPIVTRLMTVRDLLCHRSGLTLGAGDLMIWPNPTHTRADIVAGLKYLPIGGQFRGGYAYDNVLYVAAGEVIAALTGAPWEVFIQKRILDPLKMTDSVPLPSLIGNRPRAEPHARMGPPVRGLGPQTVLPFDGSFDSAGAAGGLNASPRDIGKWMQVQLGLGTTPGGVKLWTEASGREMWKPQTITAWSDGPTADNPVRASLQAYALGWFVNDHRGEKIVWHTGGLAGFISYTGLLPGRKSGIMVMTNAEETPVFRSLRYGGPDRLQGRSDFDWIASSKKVQAESEAKLVKDAAEAMTPKGGGAPPTLPLAAYAGTYRDPWYGAVTVSVAGKGKKTSLKIAFDKTPALKGALETFDGDTFKTRFDDRSQEDAFVVFSVKDGAVTGATMRAVSPLADFSYDYQDLKLVKI
;
A
#
# COMPACT_ATOMS: atom_id res chain seq x y z
N MET A 1 -71.11 -26.51 -40.15
CA MET A 1 -70.42 -26.45 -41.42
C MET A 1 -69.46 -25.32 -41.36
N ILE A 2 -68.21 -25.68 -41.51
CA ILE A 2 -67.00 -24.83 -41.85
C ILE A 2 -66.51 -23.89 -40.77
N ALA A 3 -65.59 -24.44 -39.96
CA ALA A 3 -64.60 -23.71 -39.25
C ALA A 3 -63.63 -23.02 -40.21
N THR A 4 -63.43 -21.71 -40.09
CA THR A 4 -62.35 -20.99 -40.77
C THR A 4 -61.43 -20.33 -39.71
N THR A 5 -60.29 -20.80 -39.73
CA THR A 5 -59.10 -20.63 -38.95
C THR A 5 -58.72 -19.18 -38.63
N ARG A 6 -58.62 -18.87 -37.36
CA ARG A 6 -57.91 -17.71 -36.77
C ARG A 6 -56.37 -17.92 -36.79
N ARG A 7 -55.78 -18.02 -37.96
CA ARG A 7 -54.31 -18.22 -38.06
C ARG A 7 -53.60 -17.30 -39.08
N ALA A 8 -54.22 -16.21 -39.49
CA ALA A 8 -53.67 -15.32 -40.51
C ALA A 8 -53.57 -13.83 -40.10
N ALA A 9 -53.62 -13.50 -38.79
CA ALA A 9 -53.58 -12.11 -38.34
C ALA A 9 -52.44 -11.81 -37.35
N LEU A 10 -51.36 -12.63 -37.28
CA LEU A 10 -50.24 -12.43 -36.38
C LEU A 10 -48.85 -12.38 -37.06
N LEU A 11 -48.79 -12.11 -38.34
CA LEU A 11 -47.53 -12.06 -39.09
C LEU A 11 -47.27 -10.72 -39.80
N SER A 12 -47.82 -9.61 -39.32
CA SER A 12 -47.57 -8.28 -39.96
C SER A 12 -47.24 -7.16 -38.96
N ALA A 13 -46.69 -7.48 -37.79
CA ALA A 13 -46.31 -6.48 -36.78
C ALA A 13 -44.83 -6.58 -36.32
N PHE A 14 -43.94 -7.18 -37.12
CA PHE A 14 -42.51 -7.23 -36.85
C PHE A 14 -41.66 -6.65 -38.00
N ALA A 15 -41.87 -5.42 -38.33
CA ALA A 15 -40.96 -4.72 -39.23
C ALA A 15 -41.13 -3.21 -39.03
N THR A 16 -40.56 -2.66 -37.98
CA THR A 16 -40.00 -1.29 -37.87
C THR A 16 -39.70 -0.99 -36.38
N ILE A 17 -38.83 -1.78 -35.75
CA ILE A 17 -38.02 -1.23 -34.68
C ILE A 17 -36.72 -0.80 -35.35
N GLY A 18 -36.74 0.44 -35.82
CA GLY A 18 -35.54 1.12 -36.29
C GLY A 18 -34.46 1.04 -35.21
N ALA A 19 -33.28 0.63 -35.63
CA ALA A 19 -32.06 0.74 -34.84
C ALA A 19 -31.85 2.21 -34.48
N ALA A 20 -32.43 2.64 -33.36
CA ALA A 20 -31.93 3.76 -32.61
C ALA A 20 -30.58 3.29 -32.07
N ALA A 21 -29.53 3.43 -32.85
CA ALA A 21 -28.18 3.45 -32.37
C ALA A 21 -28.18 4.46 -31.22
N LEU A 22 -28.10 3.97 -29.99
CA LEU A 22 -27.79 4.78 -28.83
C LEU A 22 -26.45 5.44 -29.18
N ALA A 23 -26.52 6.67 -29.70
CA ALA A 23 -25.39 7.53 -29.87
C ALA A 23 -24.79 7.68 -28.47
N ARG A 24 -23.71 6.95 -28.18
CA ARG A 24 -22.85 7.24 -27.04
C ARG A 24 -22.52 8.73 -27.17
N PRO A 25 -22.69 9.55 -26.12
CA PRO A 25 -22.28 10.92 -26.20
C PRO A 25 -20.83 10.91 -26.67
N ALA A 26 -20.58 11.50 -27.83
CA ALA A 26 -19.26 11.75 -28.34
C ALA A 26 -18.62 12.73 -27.36
N PHE A 27 -17.87 12.22 -26.39
CA PHE A 27 -16.99 13.05 -25.59
C PHE A 27 -16.05 13.75 -26.57
N ALA A 28 -16.23 15.07 -26.70
CA ALA A 28 -15.38 15.89 -27.56
C ALA A 28 -13.92 15.59 -27.21
N ARG A 29 -13.16 15.12 -28.15
CA ARG A 29 -11.74 14.84 -28.05
C ARG A 29 -11.01 16.14 -27.70
N GLN A 30 -10.75 16.39 -26.42
CA GLN A 30 -9.81 17.44 -25.98
C GLN A 30 -8.40 16.84 -26.08
N THR A 31 -7.83 16.90 -27.27
CA THR A 31 -6.45 16.47 -27.51
C THR A 31 -5.47 17.43 -26.84
N GLY A 32 -4.58 16.92 -25.98
CA GLY A 32 -3.39 17.64 -25.49
C GLY A 32 -3.61 18.62 -24.36
N LYS A 33 -4.77 18.62 -23.66
CA LYS A 33 -5.06 19.61 -22.61
C LYS A 33 -4.98 19.04 -21.18
N ALA A 34 -5.17 17.74 -20.99
CA ALA A 34 -5.22 17.17 -19.65
C ALA A 34 -3.83 17.17 -18.98
N GLY A 35 -2.77 16.84 -19.72
CA GLY A 35 -1.40 16.92 -19.21
C GLY A 35 -1.04 18.34 -18.75
N ALA A 36 -1.39 19.37 -19.55
CA ALA A 36 -1.16 20.77 -19.17
C ALA A 36 -2.02 21.21 -17.96
N ALA A 37 -3.28 20.76 -17.89
CA ALA A 37 -4.16 21.08 -16.76
C ALA A 37 -3.66 20.43 -15.47
N VAL A 38 -3.13 19.21 -15.54
CA VAL A 38 -2.51 18.53 -14.39
C VAL A 38 -1.19 19.21 -14.00
N ASP A 39 -0.35 19.64 -14.96
CA ASP A 39 0.90 20.37 -14.68
C ASP A 39 0.61 21.68 -13.94
N GLN A 40 -0.36 22.47 -14.42
CA GLN A 40 -0.79 23.70 -13.75
C GLN A 40 -1.30 23.38 -12.33
N PHE A 41 -2.18 22.42 -12.19
CA PHE A 41 -2.74 22.05 -10.89
C PHE A 41 -1.67 21.57 -9.91
N ALA A 42 -0.67 20.81 -10.37
CA ALA A 42 0.45 20.39 -9.55
C ALA A 42 1.28 21.57 -9.03
N GLN A 43 1.48 22.60 -9.86
CA GLN A 43 2.17 23.82 -9.44
C GLN A 43 1.35 24.58 -8.39
N GLU A 44 0.03 24.67 -8.56
CA GLU A 44 -0.89 25.27 -7.58
C GLU A 44 -0.85 24.52 -6.25
N VAL A 45 -0.86 23.19 -6.28
CA VAL A 45 -0.76 22.32 -5.08
C VAL A 45 0.58 22.55 -4.37
N MET A 46 1.70 22.50 -5.10
CA MET A 46 3.04 22.73 -4.51
C MET A 46 3.16 24.15 -3.91
N ALA A 47 2.55 25.15 -4.52
CA ALA A 47 2.53 26.51 -3.97
C ALA A 47 1.64 26.62 -2.71
N ALA A 48 0.56 25.84 -2.64
CA ALA A 48 -0.37 25.84 -1.52
C ALA A 48 0.15 25.07 -0.30
N PHE A 49 1.10 24.14 -0.51
CA PHE A 49 1.71 23.26 0.51
C PHE A 49 3.24 23.28 0.39
N PRO A 50 3.90 24.38 0.81
CA PRO A 50 5.34 24.59 0.59
C PRO A 50 6.24 23.65 1.39
N ASP A 51 5.68 22.91 2.35
CA ASP A 51 6.40 21.89 3.14
C ASP A 51 6.62 20.58 2.37
N GLU A 52 5.97 20.38 1.21
CA GLU A 52 6.24 19.23 0.33
C GLU A 52 7.61 19.43 -0.35
N PRO A 53 8.61 18.59 -0.06
CA PRO A 53 9.95 18.77 -0.64
C PRO A 53 9.97 18.51 -2.14
N GLY A 54 9.34 17.43 -2.59
CA GLY A 54 9.42 17.01 -3.98
C GLY A 54 8.29 16.10 -4.45
N LEU A 55 7.97 16.25 -5.73
CA LEU A 55 6.85 15.58 -6.37
C LEU A 55 7.25 15.11 -7.77
N GLY A 56 6.91 13.87 -8.11
CA GLY A 56 6.95 13.33 -9.47
C GLY A 56 5.54 13.09 -9.98
N ILE A 57 5.24 13.54 -11.20
CA ILE A 57 3.94 13.31 -11.83
C ILE A 57 4.13 12.75 -13.24
N THR A 58 3.25 11.80 -13.58
CA THR A 58 3.11 11.30 -14.94
C THR A 58 1.65 11.31 -15.34
N VAL A 59 1.37 11.76 -16.56
CA VAL A 59 0.04 11.70 -17.18
C VAL A 59 0.13 10.94 -18.50
N VAL A 60 -0.77 9.99 -18.65
CA VAL A 60 -1.09 9.37 -19.93
C VAL A 60 -2.46 9.87 -20.35
N GLU A 61 -2.59 10.34 -21.60
CA GLU A 61 -3.82 10.84 -22.19
C GLU A 61 -4.01 10.19 -23.56
N ASP A 62 -5.17 9.58 -23.82
CA ASP A 62 -5.45 8.82 -25.04
C ASP A 62 -4.39 7.72 -25.35
N GLY A 63 -3.75 7.17 -24.33
CA GLY A 63 -2.70 6.17 -24.44
C GLY A 63 -1.28 6.74 -24.61
N GLU A 64 -1.11 8.05 -24.77
CA GLU A 64 0.19 8.69 -24.93
C GLU A 64 0.65 9.40 -23.66
N ILE A 65 1.97 9.38 -23.37
CA ILE A 65 2.54 10.12 -22.24
C ILE A 65 2.57 11.60 -22.60
N THR A 66 1.73 12.41 -21.95
CA THR A 66 1.65 13.87 -22.19
C THR A 66 2.33 14.70 -21.13
N LEU A 67 2.64 14.11 -19.97
CA LEU A 67 3.42 14.73 -18.89
C LEU A 67 4.26 13.66 -18.20
N ALA A 68 5.55 13.93 -18.01
CA ALA A 68 6.44 13.21 -17.09
C ALA A 68 7.38 14.26 -16.51
N LYS A 69 7.16 14.68 -15.24
CA LYS A 69 7.83 15.87 -14.69
C LYS A 69 8.05 15.76 -13.19
N GLY A 70 9.17 16.36 -12.75
CA GLY A 70 9.49 16.55 -11.35
C GLY A 70 9.28 18.00 -10.90
N TYR A 71 8.94 18.16 -9.62
CA TYR A 71 8.77 19.46 -8.94
C TYR A 71 9.53 19.42 -7.62
N GLY A 72 9.96 20.58 -7.14
CA GLY A 72 10.65 20.68 -5.85
C GLY A 72 12.07 20.08 -5.86
N VAL A 73 12.48 19.51 -4.74
CA VAL A 73 13.82 19.00 -4.48
C VAL A 73 13.82 17.54 -4.04
N ARG A 74 14.90 16.82 -4.35
CA ARG A 74 15.06 15.42 -3.92
C ARG A 74 15.23 15.29 -2.41
N ARG A 75 15.78 16.33 -1.78
CA ARG A 75 16.02 16.39 -0.34
C ARG A 75 15.81 17.81 0.15
N LEU A 76 15.08 17.97 1.24
CA LEU A 76 14.86 19.26 1.89
C LEU A 76 16.21 19.89 2.29
N GLY A 77 16.40 21.16 1.92
CA GLY A 77 17.65 21.88 2.12
C GLY A 77 18.78 21.50 1.16
N GLY A 78 18.58 20.53 0.28
CA GLY A 78 19.54 20.15 -0.76
C GLY A 78 19.34 20.92 -2.08
N PRO A 79 20.38 20.97 -2.95
CA PRO A 79 20.33 21.69 -4.22
C PRO A 79 19.66 20.88 -5.34
N ASP A 80 19.60 19.56 -5.19
CA ASP A 80 19.21 18.66 -6.29
C ASP A 80 17.70 18.68 -6.53
N ARG A 81 17.34 19.02 -7.77
CA ARG A 81 15.93 19.06 -8.20
C ARG A 81 15.39 17.66 -8.46
N VAL A 82 14.09 17.48 -8.22
CA VAL A 82 13.34 16.35 -8.77
C VAL A 82 13.20 16.54 -10.28
N THR A 83 13.49 15.49 -11.04
CA THR A 83 13.39 15.44 -12.50
C THR A 83 12.50 14.28 -12.95
N ASP A 84 12.26 14.16 -14.24
CA ASP A 84 11.54 13.02 -14.83
C ASP A 84 12.25 11.67 -14.66
N SER A 85 13.56 11.68 -14.34
CA SER A 85 14.39 10.49 -14.11
C SER A 85 14.66 10.21 -12.62
N THR A 86 14.18 11.04 -11.71
CA THR A 86 14.33 10.82 -10.27
C THR A 86 13.52 9.61 -9.82
N LEU A 87 14.17 8.68 -9.11
CA LEU A 87 13.52 7.50 -8.55
C LEU A 87 12.77 7.83 -7.26
N PHE A 88 11.57 7.27 -7.15
CA PHE A 88 10.76 7.25 -5.93
C PHE A 88 10.41 5.82 -5.58
N GLY A 89 10.34 5.49 -4.30
CA GLY A 89 9.71 4.26 -3.83
C GLY A 89 8.21 4.31 -4.14
N VAL A 90 7.72 3.44 -5.04
CA VAL A 90 6.29 3.42 -5.39
C VAL A 90 5.48 2.52 -4.47
N ALA A 91 6.14 1.87 -3.52
CA ALA A 91 5.50 1.06 -2.49
C ALA A 91 4.49 0.07 -3.08
N SER A 92 3.28 0.00 -2.52
CA SER A 92 2.25 -0.98 -2.90
C SER A 92 1.73 -0.86 -4.33
N ASN A 93 2.08 0.18 -5.09
CA ASN A 93 1.89 0.15 -6.55
C ASN A 93 2.68 -0.99 -7.22
N THR A 94 3.68 -1.56 -6.55
CA THR A 94 4.42 -2.78 -6.93
C THR A 94 3.50 -4.00 -7.06
N LYS A 95 2.43 -4.09 -6.27
CA LYS A 95 1.50 -5.23 -6.27
C LYS A 95 0.90 -5.51 -7.64
N ALA A 96 0.66 -4.46 -8.42
CA ALA A 96 0.20 -4.59 -9.80
C ALA A 96 1.23 -5.26 -10.73
N PHE A 97 2.52 -5.07 -10.47
CA PHE A 97 3.60 -5.74 -11.20
C PHE A 97 3.68 -7.22 -10.84
N THR A 98 3.50 -7.56 -9.56
CA THR A 98 3.43 -8.95 -9.09
C THR A 98 2.23 -9.69 -9.69
N ALA A 99 1.06 -9.05 -9.73
CA ALA A 99 -0.13 -9.61 -10.37
C ALA A 99 0.08 -9.81 -11.88
N ALA A 100 0.71 -8.85 -12.56
CA ALA A 100 1.02 -8.96 -13.98
C ALA A 100 2.02 -10.09 -14.26
N ALA A 101 3.03 -10.27 -13.42
CA ALA A 101 3.97 -11.39 -13.52
C ALA A 101 3.27 -12.75 -13.44
N LEU A 102 2.34 -12.90 -12.48
CA LEU A 102 1.53 -14.11 -12.38
C LEU A 102 0.57 -14.27 -13.56
N ALA A 103 -0.03 -13.18 -14.06
CA ALA A 103 -0.86 -13.21 -15.27
C ALA A 103 -0.09 -13.73 -16.50
N MET A 104 1.16 -13.31 -16.67
CA MET A 104 2.01 -13.82 -17.75
C MET A 104 2.27 -15.32 -17.61
N LEU A 105 2.50 -15.81 -16.38
CA LEU A 105 2.70 -17.24 -16.11
C LEU A 105 1.41 -18.06 -16.30
N VAL A 106 0.24 -17.46 -16.03
CA VAL A 106 -1.06 -18.08 -16.35
C VAL A 106 -1.22 -18.25 -17.87
N GLU A 107 -0.90 -17.22 -18.67
CA GLU A 107 -0.94 -17.30 -20.13
C GLU A 107 0.03 -18.34 -20.70
N GLU A 108 1.18 -18.52 -20.06
CA GLU A 108 2.17 -19.55 -20.41
C GLU A 108 1.72 -20.97 -19.99
N GLY A 109 0.55 -21.12 -19.36
CA GLY A 109 0.03 -22.40 -18.88
C GLY A 109 0.82 -23.00 -17.71
N LYS A 110 1.67 -22.20 -17.04
CA LYS A 110 2.49 -22.64 -15.91
C LYS A 110 1.72 -22.73 -14.60
N LEU A 111 0.64 -21.95 -14.48
CA LEU A 111 -0.27 -21.97 -13.34
C LEU A 111 -1.68 -21.55 -13.77
N ALA A 112 -2.68 -21.88 -12.94
CA ALA A 112 -4.01 -21.28 -13.00
C ALA A 112 -4.25 -20.39 -11.78
N TRP A 113 -5.05 -19.34 -11.93
CA TRP A 113 -5.38 -18.42 -10.83
C TRP A 113 -5.95 -19.14 -9.60
N ASP A 114 -6.74 -20.19 -9.82
CA ASP A 114 -7.45 -20.92 -8.80
C ASP A 114 -6.75 -22.22 -8.38
N ASP A 115 -5.49 -22.41 -8.81
CA ASP A 115 -4.63 -23.47 -8.28
C ASP A 115 -4.32 -23.24 -6.80
N PRO A 116 -4.30 -24.29 -5.96
CA PRO A 116 -3.90 -24.16 -4.57
C PRO A 116 -2.42 -23.75 -4.47
N VAL A 117 -2.11 -22.83 -3.55
CA VAL A 117 -0.73 -22.36 -3.32
C VAL A 117 0.23 -23.50 -3.01
N THR A 118 -0.24 -24.50 -2.26
CA THR A 118 0.54 -25.68 -1.88
C THR A 118 1.04 -26.53 -3.06
N LYS A 119 0.45 -26.38 -4.25
CA LYS A 119 0.94 -26.99 -5.49
C LYS A 119 2.32 -26.46 -5.88
N TYR A 120 2.61 -25.19 -5.60
CA TYR A 120 3.83 -24.49 -5.97
C TYR A 120 4.78 -24.28 -4.80
N LEU A 121 4.22 -24.10 -3.61
CA LEU A 121 4.92 -23.96 -2.34
C LEU A 121 4.43 -25.06 -1.37
N PRO A 122 4.99 -26.28 -1.43
CA PRO A 122 4.52 -27.41 -0.62
C PRO A 122 4.61 -27.16 0.90
N ALA A 123 5.50 -26.28 1.33
CA ALA A 123 5.65 -25.89 2.74
C ALA A 123 4.76 -24.70 3.16
N PHE A 124 3.92 -24.18 2.26
CA PHE A 124 2.97 -23.11 2.57
C PHE A 124 1.92 -23.61 3.56
N GLU A 125 1.78 -22.91 4.67
CA GLU A 125 0.86 -23.26 5.74
C GLU A 125 0.28 -21.99 6.39
N MET A 126 -1.04 -21.95 6.53
CA MET A 126 -1.74 -20.96 7.36
C MET A 126 -2.10 -21.58 8.70
N SER A 127 -2.42 -20.81 9.70
CA SER A 127 -2.79 -21.34 11.03
C SER A 127 -4.04 -22.23 11.02
N ASP A 128 -4.91 -22.06 10.03
CA ASP A 128 -6.06 -22.94 9.80
C ASP A 128 -5.73 -23.92 8.65
N PRO A 129 -5.76 -25.25 8.88
CA PRO A 129 -5.47 -26.24 7.84
C PRO A 129 -6.51 -26.25 6.70
N ILE A 130 -7.74 -25.81 6.93
CA ILE A 130 -8.76 -25.68 5.88
C ILE A 130 -8.39 -24.51 4.97
N VAL A 131 -8.03 -23.38 5.55
CA VAL A 131 -7.56 -22.21 4.81
C VAL A 131 -6.30 -22.55 4.01
N THR A 132 -5.33 -23.23 4.62
CA THR A 132 -4.12 -23.73 3.94
C THR A 132 -4.47 -24.51 2.66
N ARG A 133 -5.38 -25.48 2.76
CA ARG A 133 -5.79 -26.32 1.63
C ARG A 133 -6.55 -25.57 0.55
N LEU A 134 -7.35 -24.57 0.93
CA LEU A 134 -8.24 -23.85 0.02
C LEU A 134 -7.63 -22.58 -0.55
N MET A 135 -6.51 -22.10 0.01
CA MET A 135 -5.82 -20.88 -0.44
C MET A 135 -5.32 -21.06 -1.87
N THR A 136 -5.78 -20.21 -2.77
CA THR A 136 -5.38 -20.19 -4.18
C THR A 136 -4.38 -19.07 -4.47
N VAL A 137 -3.69 -19.14 -5.61
CA VAL A 137 -2.82 -18.05 -6.08
C VAL A 137 -3.59 -16.72 -6.17
N ARG A 138 -4.84 -16.76 -6.62
CA ARG A 138 -5.75 -15.59 -6.63
C ARG A 138 -5.93 -15.00 -5.23
N ASP A 139 -6.15 -15.85 -4.21
CA ASP A 139 -6.39 -15.40 -2.84
C ASP A 139 -5.19 -14.69 -2.22
N LEU A 140 -3.95 -15.02 -2.62
CA LEU A 140 -2.75 -14.29 -2.22
C LEU A 140 -2.77 -12.82 -2.62
N LEU A 141 -3.53 -12.45 -3.66
CA LEU A 141 -3.53 -11.13 -4.25
C LEU A 141 -4.75 -10.27 -3.89
N CYS A 142 -5.78 -10.85 -3.26
CA CYS A 142 -7.10 -10.21 -3.15
C CYS A 142 -7.43 -9.69 -1.75
N HIS A 143 -6.53 -9.82 -0.76
CA HIS A 143 -6.76 -9.36 0.61
C HIS A 143 -8.03 -9.93 1.25
N ARG A 144 -8.26 -11.23 1.04
CA ARG A 144 -9.43 -11.96 1.58
C ARG A 144 -9.04 -13.27 2.28
N SER A 145 -7.84 -13.32 2.79
CA SER A 145 -7.22 -14.49 3.43
C SER A 145 -7.86 -14.89 4.75
N GLY A 146 -8.55 -13.95 5.42
CA GLY A 146 -9.01 -14.07 6.79
C GLY A 146 -7.99 -13.61 7.83
N LEU A 147 -6.78 -13.22 7.44
CA LEU A 147 -5.85 -12.50 8.30
C LEU A 147 -6.43 -11.13 8.68
N THR A 148 -5.95 -10.54 9.76
CA THR A 148 -6.24 -9.16 10.14
C THR A 148 -5.43 -8.16 9.31
N LEU A 149 -5.82 -6.89 9.34
CA LEU A 149 -5.11 -5.82 8.65
C LEU A 149 -3.64 -5.75 9.07
N GLY A 150 -2.72 -5.92 8.14
CA GLY A 150 -1.28 -5.83 8.38
C GLY A 150 -0.69 -7.01 9.15
N ALA A 151 -1.44 -8.11 9.35
CA ALA A 151 -0.97 -9.25 10.12
C ALA A 151 0.39 -9.77 9.61
N GLY A 152 1.37 -9.85 10.51
CA GLY A 152 2.73 -10.29 10.21
C GLY A 152 3.64 -9.23 9.59
N ASP A 153 3.19 -8.01 9.43
CA ASP A 153 3.98 -6.95 8.77
C ASP A 153 5.25 -6.59 9.53
N LEU A 154 5.37 -6.86 10.85
CA LEU A 154 6.65 -6.73 11.57
C LEU A 154 7.74 -7.69 11.02
N MET A 155 7.40 -8.70 10.22
CA MET A 155 8.39 -9.50 9.49
C MET A 155 8.93 -8.81 8.23
N ILE A 156 8.33 -7.69 7.82
CA ILE A 156 8.74 -6.91 6.65
C ILE A 156 9.02 -5.44 6.97
N TRP A 157 8.58 -4.96 8.12
CA TRP A 157 8.60 -3.57 8.53
C TRP A 157 8.88 -3.41 10.05
N PRO A 158 9.63 -2.40 10.51
CA PRO A 158 10.59 -1.59 9.73
C PRO A 158 11.94 -2.33 9.62
N ASN A 159 12.37 -2.60 8.42
CA ASN A 159 13.70 -3.14 8.09
C ASN A 159 14.15 -4.35 8.92
N PRO A 160 13.32 -5.42 9.00
CA PRO A 160 13.70 -6.63 9.73
C PRO A 160 14.71 -7.48 8.94
N THR A 161 15.33 -8.41 9.65
CA THR A 161 16.27 -9.38 9.08
C THR A 161 15.60 -10.70 8.66
N HIS A 162 14.28 -10.76 8.64
CA HIS A 162 13.55 -11.92 8.14
C HIS A 162 13.79 -12.11 6.64
N THR A 163 14.06 -13.35 6.26
CA THR A 163 14.10 -13.75 4.85
C THR A 163 12.69 -13.99 4.31
N ARG A 164 12.53 -14.05 2.99
CA ARG A 164 11.25 -14.45 2.37
C ARG A 164 10.77 -15.82 2.86
N ALA A 165 11.69 -16.75 3.05
CA ALA A 165 11.38 -18.07 3.61
C ALA A 165 10.88 -17.98 5.06
N ASP A 166 11.50 -17.13 5.91
CA ASP A 166 11.00 -16.88 7.28
C ASP A 166 9.59 -16.30 7.27
N ILE A 167 9.31 -15.34 6.38
CA ILE A 167 7.99 -14.71 6.24
C ILE A 167 6.94 -15.75 5.86
N VAL A 168 7.19 -16.57 4.82
CA VAL A 168 6.26 -17.63 4.40
C VAL A 168 6.07 -18.66 5.50
N ALA A 169 7.16 -19.08 6.19
CA ALA A 169 7.07 -20.03 7.30
C ALA A 169 6.35 -19.44 8.54
N GLY A 170 6.36 -18.11 8.71
CA GLY A 170 5.68 -17.41 9.79
C GLY A 170 4.15 -17.41 9.66
N LEU A 171 3.62 -17.52 8.44
CA LEU A 171 2.18 -17.45 8.17
C LEU A 171 1.34 -18.42 9.00
N LYS A 172 1.85 -19.61 9.28
CA LYS A 172 1.17 -20.64 10.09
C LYS A 172 0.94 -20.25 11.55
N TYR A 173 1.61 -19.22 12.02
CA TYR A 173 1.45 -18.74 13.39
C TYR A 173 0.56 -17.50 13.49
N LEU A 174 0.24 -16.88 12.34
CA LEU A 174 -0.64 -15.71 12.30
C LEU A 174 -2.10 -16.16 12.47
N PRO A 175 -2.83 -15.61 13.44
CA PRO A 175 -4.21 -16.04 13.67
C PRO A 175 -5.13 -15.61 12.52
N ILE A 176 -6.05 -16.48 12.14
CA ILE A 176 -7.18 -16.11 11.30
C ILE A 176 -8.17 -15.34 12.17
N GLY A 177 -8.18 -14.01 12.05
CA GLY A 177 -9.04 -13.12 12.82
C GLY A 177 -10.36 -12.77 12.13
N GLY A 178 -10.48 -13.06 10.84
CA GLY A 178 -11.64 -12.84 10.01
C GLY A 178 -12.13 -14.12 9.32
N GLN A 179 -13.07 -13.96 8.38
CA GLN A 179 -13.58 -15.07 7.57
C GLN A 179 -12.76 -15.19 6.27
N PHE A 180 -12.25 -16.38 5.98
CA PHE A 180 -11.64 -16.68 4.70
C PHE A 180 -12.61 -16.42 3.55
N ARG A 181 -12.22 -15.55 2.60
CA ARG A 181 -13.05 -15.05 1.48
C ARG A 181 -14.31 -14.26 1.89
N GLY A 182 -14.49 -13.98 3.18
CA GLY A 182 -15.69 -13.32 3.69
C GLY A 182 -15.55 -11.82 3.96
N GLY A 183 -14.35 -11.27 3.87
CA GLY A 183 -14.07 -9.87 4.16
C GLY A 183 -12.76 -9.38 3.55
N TYR A 184 -12.56 -8.08 3.61
CA TYR A 184 -11.34 -7.41 3.18
C TYR A 184 -10.46 -7.06 4.39
N ALA A 185 -9.23 -7.54 4.37
CA ALA A 185 -8.17 -7.09 5.27
C ALA A 185 -6.86 -7.06 4.49
N TYR A 186 -6.28 -5.87 4.36
CA TYR A 186 -5.05 -5.68 3.60
C TYR A 186 -3.89 -6.39 4.26
N ASP A 187 -3.20 -7.27 3.54
CA ASP A 187 -2.05 -8.02 4.02
C ASP A 187 -0.90 -7.96 2.99
N ASN A 188 0.32 -7.66 3.45
CA ASN A 188 1.51 -7.58 2.60
C ASN A 188 2.24 -8.93 2.49
N VAL A 189 2.24 -9.72 3.56
CA VAL A 189 3.00 -10.97 3.66
C VAL A 189 2.57 -12.00 2.61
N LEU A 190 1.32 -12.00 2.18
CA LEU A 190 0.83 -12.90 1.13
C LEU A 190 1.35 -12.50 -0.27
N TYR A 191 1.67 -11.24 -0.50
CA TYR A 191 2.37 -10.84 -1.72
C TYR A 191 3.82 -11.32 -1.74
N VAL A 192 4.46 -11.48 -0.57
CA VAL A 192 5.77 -12.16 -0.48
C VAL A 192 5.62 -13.62 -0.92
N ALA A 193 4.59 -14.33 -0.42
CA ALA A 193 4.30 -15.70 -0.87
C ALA A 193 4.00 -15.76 -2.38
N ALA A 194 3.29 -14.77 -2.94
CA ALA A 194 3.06 -14.67 -4.39
C ALA A 194 4.38 -14.50 -5.18
N GLY A 195 5.33 -13.72 -4.65
CA GLY A 195 6.69 -13.61 -5.19
C GLY A 195 7.44 -14.95 -5.18
N GLU A 196 7.30 -15.72 -4.10
CA GLU A 196 7.91 -17.05 -3.99
C GLU A 196 7.26 -18.09 -4.93
N VAL A 197 5.96 -17.97 -5.24
CA VAL A 197 5.30 -18.76 -6.30
C VAL A 197 5.94 -18.48 -7.65
N ILE A 198 6.22 -17.22 -7.98
CA ILE A 198 6.93 -16.84 -9.22
C ILE A 198 8.33 -17.46 -9.22
N ALA A 199 9.07 -17.38 -8.12
CA ALA A 199 10.41 -17.93 -8.00
C ALA A 199 10.41 -19.46 -8.16
N ALA A 200 9.47 -20.16 -7.53
CA ALA A 200 9.34 -21.62 -7.64
C ALA A 200 9.06 -22.09 -9.08
N LEU A 201 8.22 -21.34 -9.82
CA LEU A 201 7.85 -21.67 -11.20
C LEU A 201 8.94 -21.36 -12.23
N THR A 202 9.78 -20.37 -11.95
CA THR A 202 10.70 -19.81 -12.95
C THR A 202 12.16 -20.15 -12.66
N GLY A 203 12.47 -20.59 -11.44
CA GLY A 203 13.85 -20.80 -10.96
C GLY A 203 14.63 -19.50 -10.76
N ALA A 204 13.96 -18.33 -10.83
CA ALA A 204 14.57 -17.02 -10.66
C ALA A 204 13.80 -16.19 -9.62
N PRO A 205 14.48 -15.42 -8.77
CA PRO A 205 13.82 -14.55 -7.80
C PRO A 205 12.86 -13.57 -8.48
N TRP A 206 11.84 -13.11 -7.73
CA TRP A 206 10.81 -12.17 -8.20
C TRP A 206 11.39 -10.95 -8.91
N GLU A 207 12.38 -10.31 -8.33
CA GLU A 207 13.04 -9.12 -8.88
C GLU A 207 13.70 -9.36 -10.24
N VAL A 208 14.28 -10.54 -10.44
CA VAL A 208 14.87 -10.92 -11.72
C VAL A 208 13.79 -11.12 -12.79
N PHE A 209 12.66 -11.70 -12.40
CA PHE A 209 11.52 -11.86 -13.30
C PHE A 209 10.95 -10.48 -13.70
N ILE A 210 10.69 -9.60 -12.73
CA ILE A 210 10.18 -8.24 -13.00
C ILE A 210 11.13 -7.48 -13.91
N GLN A 211 12.44 -7.50 -13.62
CA GLN A 211 13.43 -6.83 -14.46
C GLN A 211 13.35 -7.30 -15.90
N LYS A 212 13.50 -8.61 -16.11
CA LYS A 212 13.61 -9.20 -17.45
C LYS A 212 12.32 -9.23 -18.25
N ARG A 213 11.18 -9.39 -17.57
CA ARG A 213 9.91 -9.66 -18.23
C ARG A 213 9.00 -8.43 -18.34
N ILE A 214 9.26 -7.41 -17.50
CA ILE A 214 8.44 -6.18 -17.49
C ILE A 214 9.30 -4.94 -17.74
N LEU A 215 10.31 -4.68 -16.89
CA LEU A 215 11.06 -3.42 -16.99
C LEU A 215 11.88 -3.33 -18.29
N ASP A 216 12.62 -4.38 -18.65
CA ASP A 216 13.45 -4.39 -19.84
C ASP A 216 12.64 -4.29 -21.14
N PRO A 217 11.56 -5.09 -21.37
CA PRO A 217 10.72 -4.95 -22.55
C PRO A 217 10.06 -3.58 -22.69
N LEU A 218 9.65 -2.97 -21.56
CA LEU A 218 9.08 -1.62 -21.54
C LEU A 218 10.15 -0.51 -21.60
N LYS A 219 11.44 -0.87 -21.60
CA LYS A 219 12.56 0.09 -21.55
C LYS A 219 12.46 1.05 -20.36
N MET A 220 12.08 0.54 -19.20
CA MET A 220 12.03 1.27 -17.92
C MET A 220 13.44 1.30 -17.30
N THR A 221 14.36 2.01 -17.94
CA THR A 221 15.80 1.92 -17.69
C THR A 221 16.28 2.61 -16.41
N ASP A 222 15.50 3.54 -15.87
CA ASP A 222 15.80 4.16 -14.58
C ASP A 222 15.35 3.26 -13.44
N SER A 223 14.18 2.64 -13.60
CA SER A 223 13.47 1.92 -12.57
C SER A 223 14.17 0.61 -12.18
N VAL A 224 14.01 0.23 -10.92
CA VAL A 224 14.57 -1.00 -10.37
C VAL A 224 13.54 -1.71 -9.48
N PRO A 225 13.54 -3.06 -9.46
CA PRO A 225 12.54 -3.82 -8.70
C PRO A 225 12.75 -3.80 -7.19
N LEU A 226 13.97 -3.50 -6.71
CA LEU A 226 14.31 -3.50 -5.28
C LEU A 226 15.09 -2.24 -4.89
N PRO A 227 14.94 -1.75 -3.64
CA PRO A 227 15.70 -0.61 -3.14
C PRO A 227 17.22 -0.82 -3.17
N SER A 228 17.71 -2.03 -2.87
CA SER A 228 19.15 -2.36 -2.92
C SER A 228 19.78 -2.24 -4.32
N LEU A 229 18.95 -2.25 -5.38
CA LEU A 229 19.40 -2.14 -6.76
C LEU A 229 19.45 -0.69 -7.29
N ILE A 230 19.09 0.30 -6.50
CA ILE A 230 19.12 1.72 -6.90
C ILE A 230 20.53 2.15 -7.30
N GLY A 231 21.56 1.76 -6.54
CA GLY A 231 22.93 2.16 -6.80
C GLY A 231 23.11 3.68 -6.79
N ASN A 232 23.80 4.21 -7.77
CA ASN A 232 24.09 5.67 -7.89
C ASN A 232 23.03 6.45 -8.69
N ARG A 233 21.87 5.87 -8.95
CA ARG A 233 20.79 6.55 -9.69
C ARG A 233 20.26 7.75 -8.90
N PRO A 234 19.83 8.83 -9.58
CA PRO A 234 19.14 9.93 -8.91
C PRO A 234 17.89 9.43 -8.20
N ARG A 235 17.82 9.58 -6.89
CA ARG A 235 16.65 9.21 -6.09
C ARG A 235 16.18 10.36 -5.21
N ALA A 236 14.91 10.37 -4.91
CA ALA A 236 14.34 11.20 -3.87
C ALA A 236 14.70 10.65 -2.49
N GLU A 237 14.95 11.52 -1.52
CA GLU A 237 15.13 11.15 -0.12
C GLU A 237 13.78 11.17 0.59
N PRO A 238 13.52 10.23 1.52
CA PRO A 238 12.26 10.17 2.25
C PRO A 238 12.15 11.26 3.31
N HIS A 239 10.94 11.81 3.53
CA HIS A 239 10.67 12.82 4.55
C HIS A 239 9.38 12.51 5.30
N ALA A 240 9.34 12.87 6.59
CA ALA A 240 8.13 12.84 7.41
C ALA A 240 8.16 13.93 8.50
N ARG A 241 6.99 14.23 9.05
CA ARG A 241 6.85 15.05 10.25
C ARG A 241 7.03 14.15 11.47
N MET A 242 8.09 14.41 12.26
CA MET A 242 8.52 13.52 13.34
C MET A 242 8.13 14.01 14.74
N GLY A 243 7.20 14.96 14.82
CA GLY A 243 6.75 15.54 16.09
C GLY A 243 7.60 16.74 16.53
N PRO A 244 7.43 17.20 17.79
CA PRO A 244 6.53 16.69 18.82
C PRO A 244 5.05 17.04 18.57
N PRO A 245 4.06 16.41 19.24
CA PRO A 245 4.23 15.34 20.24
C PRO A 245 4.36 13.94 19.66
N VAL A 246 3.90 13.71 18.41
CA VAL A 246 3.92 12.41 17.71
C VAL A 246 4.22 12.61 16.23
N ARG A 247 4.58 11.53 15.53
CA ARG A 247 4.69 11.51 14.07
C ARG A 247 3.40 12.02 13.41
N GLY A 248 3.55 12.69 12.28
CA GLY A 248 2.47 13.39 11.57
C GLY A 248 2.35 14.88 11.93
N LEU A 249 3.03 15.34 12.98
CA LEU A 249 3.08 16.74 13.41
C LEU A 249 4.51 17.31 13.38
N GLY A 250 4.62 18.62 13.47
CA GLY A 250 5.92 19.32 13.47
C GLY A 250 6.51 19.52 12.07
N PRO A 251 7.80 19.91 11.98
CA PRO A 251 8.45 20.18 10.70
C PRO A 251 8.78 18.89 9.95
N GLN A 252 8.85 18.98 8.62
CA GLN A 252 9.39 17.92 7.78
C GLN A 252 10.84 17.61 8.12
N THR A 253 11.16 16.34 8.20
CA THR A 253 12.51 15.82 8.53
C THR A 253 12.90 14.75 7.52
N VAL A 254 14.16 14.76 7.08
CA VAL A 254 14.71 13.69 6.24
C VAL A 254 14.81 12.41 7.06
N LEU A 255 14.23 11.34 6.57
CA LEU A 255 14.31 10.01 7.19
C LEU A 255 15.56 9.25 6.70
N PRO A 256 16.09 8.30 7.50
CA PRO A 256 17.08 7.35 7.00
C PRO A 256 16.56 6.55 5.83
N PHE A 257 17.41 6.29 4.84
CA PHE A 257 17.14 5.36 3.76
C PHE A 257 18.30 4.35 3.68
N ASP A 258 18.01 3.10 4.00
CA ASP A 258 19.03 2.04 4.05
C ASP A 258 18.87 0.97 2.94
N GLY A 259 17.84 1.07 2.12
CA GLY A 259 17.61 0.15 1.02
C GLY A 259 17.13 -1.26 1.45
N SER A 260 16.60 -1.43 2.64
CA SER A 260 16.39 -2.74 3.26
C SER A 260 14.99 -3.36 3.11
N PHE A 261 14.18 -2.99 2.12
CA PHE A 261 12.84 -3.54 1.91
C PHE A 261 12.81 -4.74 0.94
N ASP A 262 13.95 -5.39 0.71
CA ASP A 262 14.10 -6.42 -0.33
C ASP A 262 13.33 -7.72 -0.05
N SER A 263 13.19 -8.12 1.22
CA SER A 263 12.41 -9.32 1.57
C SER A 263 10.93 -9.18 1.21
N ALA A 264 10.40 -7.96 1.22
CA ALA A 264 9.03 -7.64 0.82
C ALA A 264 8.94 -7.07 -0.60
N GLY A 265 9.94 -7.29 -1.44
CA GLY A 265 10.02 -6.75 -2.80
C GLY A 265 8.73 -6.89 -3.60
N ALA A 266 8.12 -8.08 -3.60
CA ALA A 266 6.89 -8.37 -4.32
C ALA A 266 5.65 -7.60 -3.80
N ALA A 267 5.68 -7.11 -2.57
CA ALA A 267 4.62 -6.29 -1.97
C ALA A 267 4.81 -4.79 -2.21
N GLY A 268 6.08 -4.30 -2.29
CA GLY A 268 6.31 -2.85 -2.28
C GLY A 268 7.71 -2.37 -2.70
N GLY A 269 8.57 -3.23 -3.26
CA GLY A 269 9.99 -2.92 -3.48
C GLY A 269 10.32 -2.05 -4.68
N LEU A 270 9.41 -1.87 -5.64
CA LEU A 270 9.71 -1.15 -6.87
C LEU A 270 10.05 0.33 -6.62
N ASN A 271 11.12 0.79 -7.25
CA ASN A 271 11.47 2.20 -7.35
C ASN A 271 11.39 2.63 -8.81
N ALA A 272 10.62 3.68 -9.10
CA ALA A 272 10.35 4.11 -10.46
C ALA A 272 10.50 5.63 -10.64
N SER A 273 10.86 6.03 -11.87
CA SER A 273 10.89 7.42 -12.28
C SER A 273 9.59 7.85 -12.97
N PRO A 274 9.26 9.15 -12.98
CA PRO A 274 8.09 9.66 -13.71
C PRO A 274 8.04 9.19 -15.17
N ARG A 275 9.13 9.25 -15.90
CA ARG A 275 9.13 8.85 -17.32
C ARG A 275 8.95 7.34 -17.53
N ASP A 276 9.46 6.52 -16.63
CA ASP A 276 9.35 5.07 -16.78
C ASP A 276 7.97 4.55 -16.38
N ILE A 277 7.39 5.09 -15.30
CA ILE A 277 6.06 4.64 -14.86
C ILE A 277 4.97 4.97 -15.89
N GLY A 278 5.18 5.98 -16.74
CA GLY A 278 4.30 6.26 -17.87
C GLY A 278 4.20 5.10 -18.85
N LYS A 279 5.31 4.41 -19.12
CA LYS A 279 5.35 3.21 -19.99
C LYS A 279 4.56 2.05 -19.38
N TRP A 280 4.66 1.89 -18.05
CA TRP A 280 3.82 0.93 -17.32
C TRP A 280 2.33 1.29 -17.41
N MET A 281 1.98 2.56 -17.24
CA MET A 281 0.59 3.00 -17.40
C MET A 281 0.07 2.77 -18.81
N GLN A 282 0.89 2.99 -19.84
CA GLN A 282 0.52 2.73 -21.23
C GLN A 282 0.17 1.25 -21.47
N VAL A 283 0.98 0.30 -20.97
CA VAL A 283 0.69 -1.13 -21.13
C VAL A 283 -0.53 -1.56 -20.35
N GLN A 284 -0.79 -0.98 -19.17
CA GLN A 284 -1.99 -1.22 -18.39
C GLN A 284 -3.25 -0.72 -19.12
N LEU A 285 -3.25 0.52 -19.57
CA LEU A 285 -4.37 1.13 -20.33
C LEU A 285 -4.62 0.46 -21.67
N GLY A 286 -3.56 -0.08 -22.30
CA GLY A 286 -3.63 -0.90 -23.50
C GLY A 286 -3.96 -2.36 -23.24
N LEU A 287 -4.35 -2.74 -22.00
CA LEU A 287 -4.68 -4.11 -21.59
C LEU A 287 -3.61 -5.13 -22.02
N GLY A 288 -2.34 -4.78 -21.84
CA GLY A 288 -1.19 -5.65 -22.11
C GLY A 288 -0.35 -5.27 -23.32
N THR A 289 -0.78 -4.28 -24.12
CA THR A 289 -0.04 -3.85 -25.31
C THR A 289 0.17 -2.33 -25.28
N THR A 290 1.41 -1.89 -25.43
CA THR A 290 1.72 -0.46 -25.53
C THR A 290 1.35 0.10 -26.89
N PRO A 291 1.20 1.44 -27.06
CA PRO A 291 1.03 2.07 -28.38
C PRO A 291 2.14 1.70 -29.38
N GLY A 292 3.37 1.50 -28.90
CA GLY A 292 4.52 1.06 -29.70
C GLY A 292 4.54 -0.44 -30.06
N GLY A 293 3.49 -1.21 -29.73
CA GLY A 293 3.34 -2.62 -30.09
C GLY A 293 4.05 -3.61 -29.17
N VAL A 294 4.67 -3.18 -28.07
CA VAL A 294 5.21 -4.09 -27.06
C VAL A 294 4.05 -4.78 -26.33
N LYS A 295 3.98 -6.09 -26.44
CA LYS A 295 2.95 -6.92 -25.80
C LYS A 295 3.56 -7.70 -24.64
N LEU A 296 2.99 -7.55 -23.44
CA LEU A 296 3.37 -8.31 -22.24
C LEU A 296 2.35 -9.40 -21.89
N TRP A 297 1.06 -9.16 -22.12
CA TRP A 297 -0.04 -10.10 -21.89
C TRP A 297 -1.20 -9.84 -22.85
N THR A 298 -2.19 -10.70 -22.85
CA THR A 298 -3.40 -10.55 -23.67
C THR A 298 -4.41 -9.61 -23.01
N GLU A 299 -5.33 -9.08 -23.81
CA GLU A 299 -6.45 -8.27 -23.32
C GLU A 299 -7.27 -9.03 -22.26
N ALA A 300 -7.44 -10.34 -22.42
CA ALA A 300 -8.18 -11.20 -21.47
C ALA A 300 -7.52 -11.17 -20.09
N SER A 301 -6.19 -11.31 -20.01
CA SER A 301 -5.45 -11.22 -18.75
C SER A 301 -5.47 -9.81 -18.16
N GLY A 302 -5.39 -8.77 -19.00
CA GLY A 302 -5.54 -7.38 -18.55
C GLY A 302 -6.90 -7.15 -17.89
N ARG A 303 -7.98 -7.67 -18.48
CA ARG A 303 -9.34 -7.58 -17.92
C ARG A 303 -9.50 -8.41 -16.65
N GLU A 304 -8.90 -9.62 -16.58
CA GLU A 304 -8.95 -10.46 -15.40
C GLU A 304 -8.26 -9.79 -14.19
N MET A 305 -7.11 -9.14 -14.41
CA MET A 305 -6.41 -8.41 -13.34
C MET A 305 -7.27 -7.28 -12.73
N TRP A 306 -8.20 -6.70 -13.48
CA TRP A 306 -9.07 -5.62 -13.02
C TRP A 306 -10.47 -6.09 -12.61
N LYS A 307 -10.73 -7.38 -12.65
CA LYS A 307 -12.01 -7.96 -12.25
C LYS A 307 -12.15 -7.92 -10.73
N PRO A 308 -13.20 -7.25 -10.18
CA PRO A 308 -13.46 -7.21 -8.73
C PRO A 308 -13.48 -8.60 -8.09
N GLN A 309 -12.78 -8.75 -6.99
CA GLN A 309 -12.66 -10.01 -6.23
C GLN A 309 -13.22 -9.86 -4.82
N THR A 310 -12.92 -8.76 -4.13
CA THR A 310 -13.28 -8.52 -2.74
C THR A 310 -13.90 -7.14 -2.60
N ILE A 311 -15.10 -7.02 -2.05
CA ILE A 311 -15.70 -5.72 -1.73
C ILE A 311 -14.92 -5.13 -0.55
N THR A 312 -14.41 -3.89 -0.71
CA THR A 312 -13.63 -3.21 0.32
C THR A 312 -14.42 -2.15 1.07
N ALA A 313 -15.37 -1.51 0.39
CA ALA A 313 -16.24 -0.51 0.97
C ALA A 313 -17.54 -0.36 0.15
N TRP A 314 -18.60 0.06 0.82
CA TRP A 314 -19.80 0.58 0.19
C TRP A 314 -20.34 1.76 0.99
N SER A 315 -21.06 2.66 0.35
CA SER A 315 -21.60 3.88 0.95
C SER A 315 -22.76 4.41 0.14
N ASP A 316 -23.43 5.44 0.66
CA ASP A 316 -24.51 6.14 -0.06
C ASP A 316 -24.02 6.96 -1.28
N GLY A 317 -22.73 6.88 -1.60
CA GLY A 317 -22.15 7.56 -2.75
C GLY A 317 -21.68 8.99 -2.50
N PRO A 318 -21.56 9.80 -3.57
CA PRO A 318 -21.01 11.15 -3.52
C PRO A 318 -21.78 12.10 -2.59
N THR A 319 -21.04 13.02 -1.97
CA THR A 319 -21.59 14.13 -1.18
C THR A 319 -21.04 15.46 -1.69
N ALA A 320 -21.62 16.57 -1.24
CA ALA A 320 -21.11 17.91 -1.59
C ALA A 320 -19.64 18.10 -1.17
N ASP A 321 -19.24 17.57 0.00
CA ASP A 321 -17.88 17.68 0.52
C ASP A 321 -16.92 16.61 -0.04
N ASN A 322 -17.46 15.55 -0.63
CA ASN A 322 -16.69 14.48 -1.24
C ASN A 322 -17.37 13.94 -2.51
N PRO A 323 -17.25 14.67 -3.62
CA PRO A 323 -17.95 14.35 -4.87
C PRO A 323 -17.40 13.13 -5.60
N VAL A 324 -16.30 12.53 -5.12
CA VAL A 324 -15.68 11.32 -5.64
C VAL A 324 -15.84 10.10 -4.71
N ARG A 325 -16.66 10.24 -3.65
CA ARG A 325 -16.96 9.12 -2.77
C ARG A 325 -17.68 8.03 -3.56
N ALA A 326 -17.05 6.87 -3.66
CA ALA A 326 -17.61 5.75 -4.40
C ALA A 326 -18.78 5.11 -3.64
N SER A 327 -19.86 4.73 -4.34
CA SER A 327 -20.95 3.92 -3.76
C SER A 327 -20.49 2.50 -3.47
N LEU A 328 -19.64 1.95 -4.33
CA LEU A 328 -19.04 0.63 -4.19
C LEU A 328 -17.58 0.67 -4.55
N GLN A 329 -16.73 0.05 -3.74
CA GLN A 329 -15.32 -0.14 -4.01
C GLN A 329 -14.95 -1.61 -3.82
N ALA A 330 -14.18 -2.14 -4.73
CA ALA A 330 -13.66 -3.50 -4.65
C ALA A 330 -12.16 -3.54 -4.89
N TYR A 331 -11.52 -4.59 -4.39
CA TYR A 331 -10.15 -4.96 -4.72
C TYR A 331 -10.15 -6.08 -5.76
N ALA A 332 -9.24 -5.99 -6.70
CA ALA A 332 -9.00 -6.95 -7.77
C ALA A 332 -7.63 -7.62 -7.57
N LEU A 333 -6.87 -7.92 -8.62
CA LEU A 333 -5.52 -8.50 -8.52
C LEU A 333 -4.48 -7.36 -8.51
N GLY A 334 -4.16 -6.85 -7.32
CA GLY A 334 -3.23 -5.73 -7.15
C GLY A 334 -3.79 -4.35 -7.51
N TRP A 335 -5.10 -4.22 -7.60
CA TRP A 335 -5.78 -2.97 -7.95
C TRP A 335 -7.07 -2.77 -7.17
N PHE A 336 -7.38 -1.54 -6.80
CA PHE A 336 -8.73 -1.11 -6.44
C PHE A 336 -9.53 -0.74 -7.69
N VAL A 337 -10.84 -0.97 -7.64
CA VAL A 337 -11.76 -0.64 -8.72
C VAL A 337 -13.03 -0.02 -8.13
N ASN A 338 -13.40 1.13 -8.61
CA ASN A 338 -14.65 1.83 -8.29
C ASN A 338 -14.99 2.85 -9.38
N ASP A 339 -15.97 3.71 -9.11
CA ASP A 339 -16.29 4.86 -9.96
C ASP A 339 -15.67 6.14 -9.40
N HIS A 340 -15.19 7.00 -10.31
CA HIS A 340 -14.77 8.37 -10.04
C HIS A 340 -15.61 9.30 -10.91
N ARG A 341 -16.51 10.07 -10.29
CA ARG A 341 -17.44 10.94 -11.04
C ARG A 341 -18.25 10.22 -12.11
N GLY A 342 -18.67 8.96 -11.83
CA GLY A 342 -19.46 8.14 -12.76
C GLY A 342 -18.65 7.40 -13.82
N GLU A 343 -17.33 7.49 -13.83
CA GLU A 343 -16.47 6.71 -14.71
C GLU A 343 -15.65 5.70 -13.93
N LYS A 344 -15.51 4.50 -14.48
CA LYS A 344 -14.65 3.46 -13.90
C LYS A 344 -13.23 3.96 -13.73
N ILE A 345 -12.71 3.86 -12.51
CA ILE A 345 -11.32 4.08 -12.19
C ILE A 345 -10.69 2.79 -11.63
N VAL A 346 -9.49 2.47 -12.09
CA VAL A 346 -8.63 1.40 -11.58
C VAL A 346 -7.43 2.07 -10.95
N TRP A 347 -7.16 1.82 -9.67
CA TRP A 347 -6.16 2.58 -8.96
C TRP A 347 -5.48 1.78 -7.85
N HIS A 348 -4.33 2.25 -7.41
CA HIS A 348 -3.69 1.81 -6.18
C HIS A 348 -2.92 2.97 -5.54
N THR A 349 -2.78 2.92 -4.22
CA THR A 349 -1.87 3.79 -3.47
C THR A 349 -0.64 3.02 -3.04
N GLY A 350 0.41 3.72 -2.67
CA GLY A 350 1.58 3.16 -2.03
C GLY A 350 2.04 4.04 -0.90
N GLY A 351 2.45 3.42 0.21
CA GLY A 351 3.06 4.10 1.35
C GLY A 351 4.29 3.32 1.81
N LEU A 352 5.40 4.02 1.97
CA LEU A 352 6.62 3.63 2.68
C LEU A 352 7.03 4.80 3.53
N ALA A 353 7.94 4.59 4.50
CA ALA A 353 8.44 5.71 5.30
C ALA A 353 8.95 6.83 4.38
N GLY A 354 8.30 7.98 4.46
CA GLY A 354 8.65 9.17 3.71
C GLY A 354 8.30 9.18 2.23
N PHE A 355 7.51 8.20 1.73
CA PHE A 355 7.02 8.16 0.36
C PHE A 355 5.55 7.82 0.30
N ILE A 356 4.78 8.60 -0.46
CA ILE A 356 3.41 8.25 -0.80
C ILE A 356 3.27 8.28 -2.32
N SER A 357 2.53 7.32 -2.88
CA SER A 357 2.30 7.23 -4.32
C SER A 357 0.85 6.86 -4.65
N TYR A 358 0.42 7.23 -5.83
CA TYR A 358 -0.91 6.93 -6.35
C TYR A 358 -0.88 6.72 -7.85
N THR A 359 -1.41 5.61 -8.31
CA THR A 359 -1.75 5.37 -9.73
C THR A 359 -3.26 5.38 -9.88
N GLY A 360 -3.79 6.19 -10.77
CA GLY A 360 -5.21 6.20 -11.15
C GLY A 360 -5.36 6.10 -12.65
N LEU A 361 -6.09 5.09 -13.11
CA LEU A 361 -6.33 4.79 -14.52
C LEU A 361 -7.82 4.95 -14.82
N LEU A 362 -8.16 5.68 -15.87
CA LEU A 362 -9.50 5.84 -16.44
C LEU A 362 -9.56 5.06 -17.77
N PRO A 363 -9.86 3.74 -17.74
CA PRO A 363 -9.75 2.88 -18.92
C PRO A 363 -10.64 3.33 -20.08
N GLY A 364 -11.82 3.87 -19.77
CA GLY A 364 -12.76 4.40 -20.78
C GLY A 364 -12.20 5.56 -21.61
N ARG A 365 -11.20 6.25 -21.05
CA ARG A 365 -10.49 7.38 -21.68
C ARG A 365 -9.09 7.03 -22.16
N LYS A 366 -8.62 5.82 -21.92
CA LYS A 366 -7.21 5.43 -22.08
C LYS A 366 -6.26 6.43 -21.42
N SER A 367 -6.66 6.99 -20.29
CA SER A 367 -5.95 8.06 -19.59
C SER A 367 -5.66 7.66 -18.16
N GLY A 368 -4.61 8.23 -17.58
CA GLY A 368 -4.24 7.94 -16.20
C GLY A 368 -3.23 8.95 -15.66
N ILE A 369 -3.09 8.93 -14.34
CA ILE A 369 -2.13 9.74 -13.60
C ILE A 369 -1.36 8.87 -12.63
N MET A 370 -0.05 9.13 -12.51
CA MET A 370 0.77 8.68 -11.39
C MET A 370 1.27 9.89 -10.62
N VAL A 371 1.17 9.83 -9.29
CA VAL A 371 1.66 10.82 -8.33
C VAL A 371 2.65 10.13 -7.41
N MET A 372 3.82 10.70 -7.20
CA MET A 372 4.88 10.20 -6.32
C MET A 372 5.42 11.36 -5.49
N THR A 373 5.27 11.31 -4.16
CA THR A 373 5.81 12.31 -3.24
C THR A 373 7.00 11.72 -2.48
N ASN A 374 7.93 12.55 -2.04
CA ASN A 374 8.99 12.15 -1.14
C ASN A 374 8.78 12.67 0.28
N ALA A 375 7.52 12.85 0.66
CA ALA A 375 7.09 13.13 2.03
C ALA A 375 5.75 12.48 2.34
N GLU A 376 5.50 12.26 3.63
CA GLU A 376 4.20 11.79 4.13
C GLU A 376 3.21 12.96 4.23
N GLU A 377 3.13 13.80 3.18
CA GLU A 377 2.30 15.02 3.16
C GLU A 377 0.92 14.73 2.58
N THR A 378 0.00 14.36 3.46
CA THR A 378 -1.36 13.94 3.11
C THR A 378 -2.14 14.98 2.27
N PRO A 379 -2.11 16.30 2.52
CA PRO A 379 -2.90 17.26 1.75
C PRO A 379 -2.43 17.39 0.30
N VAL A 380 -1.13 17.31 0.01
CA VAL A 380 -0.58 17.27 -1.36
C VAL A 380 -1.09 16.04 -2.08
N PHE A 381 -0.87 14.89 -1.44
CA PHE A 381 -1.30 13.60 -1.96
C PHE A 381 -2.82 13.58 -2.22
N ARG A 382 -3.65 14.02 -1.25
CA ARG A 382 -5.11 14.04 -1.38
C ARG A 382 -5.57 14.95 -2.54
N SER A 383 -4.97 16.16 -2.65
CA SER A 383 -5.31 17.09 -3.72
C SER A 383 -5.07 16.48 -5.09
N LEU A 384 -3.91 15.88 -5.31
CA LEU A 384 -3.52 15.30 -6.61
C LEU A 384 -4.23 13.97 -6.89
N ARG A 385 -4.44 13.12 -5.87
CA ARG A 385 -5.16 11.85 -6.01
C ARG A 385 -6.57 12.04 -6.56
N TYR A 386 -7.28 13.07 -6.13
CA TYR A 386 -8.65 13.33 -6.54
C TYR A 386 -8.75 14.37 -7.64
N GLY A 387 -7.99 15.45 -7.53
CA GLY A 387 -8.00 16.52 -8.53
C GLY A 387 -7.32 16.15 -9.85
N GLY A 388 -6.36 15.22 -9.83
CA GLY A 388 -5.71 14.73 -11.05
C GLY A 388 -6.69 14.01 -11.98
N PRO A 389 -7.40 12.95 -11.54
CA PRO A 389 -8.46 12.33 -12.33
C PRO A 389 -9.56 13.29 -12.77
N ASP A 390 -9.95 14.26 -11.93
CA ASP A 390 -10.89 15.32 -12.33
C ASP A 390 -10.37 16.11 -13.56
N ARG A 391 -9.07 16.49 -13.58
CA ARG A 391 -8.46 17.18 -14.75
C ARG A 391 -8.42 16.29 -15.99
N LEU A 392 -8.18 14.97 -15.81
CA LEU A 392 -8.26 14.00 -16.91
C LEU A 392 -9.69 13.92 -17.49
N GLN A 393 -10.72 14.20 -16.68
CA GLN A 393 -12.11 14.28 -17.12
C GLN A 393 -12.51 15.67 -17.62
N GLY A 394 -11.57 16.64 -17.63
CA GLY A 394 -11.86 18.04 -17.99
C GLY A 394 -12.63 18.81 -16.93
N ARG A 395 -12.55 18.37 -15.66
CA ARG A 395 -13.27 18.98 -14.53
C ARG A 395 -12.36 19.85 -13.68
N SER A 396 -12.92 20.97 -13.18
CA SER A 396 -12.31 21.86 -12.20
C SER A 396 -13.37 22.45 -11.25
N ASP A 397 -14.51 21.78 -11.15
CA ASP A 397 -15.71 22.23 -10.43
C ASP A 397 -15.63 22.00 -8.91
N PHE A 398 -14.52 21.47 -8.40
CA PHE A 398 -14.30 21.27 -6.96
C PHE A 398 -12.90 21.72 -6.55
N ASP A 399 -12.82 22.49 -5.47
CA ASP A 399 -11.55 22.98 -4.91
C ASP A 399 -10.91 21.95 -3.99
N TRP A 400 -10.08 21.08 -4.60
CA TRP A 400 -9.36 20.04 -3.88
C TRP A 400 -8.28 20.58 -2.93
N ILE A 401 -7.74 21.77 -3.19
CA ILE A 401 -6.74 22.40 -2.31
C ILE A 401 -7.40 22.87 -1.02
N ALA A 402 -8.50 23.63 -1.12
CA ALA A 402 -9.26 24.08 0.05
C ALA A 402 -9.82 22.90 0.85
N SER A 403 -10.38 21.87 0.17
CA SER A 403 -10.84 20.65 0.82
C SER A 403 -9.72 19.92 1.55
N SER A 404 -8.52 19.84 0.98
CA SER A 404 -7.37 19.16 1.60
C SER A 404 -6.84 19.94 2.81
N LYS A 405 -6.80 21.27 2.76
CA LYS A 405 -6.46 22.13 3.91
C LYS A 405 -7.43 21.93 5.08
N LYS A 406 -8.75 21.89 4.78
CA LYS A 406 -9.77 21.62 5.80
C LYS A 406 -9.57 20.26 6.46
N VAL A 407 -9.42 19.19 5.67
CA VAL A 407 -9.19 17.83 6.18
C VAL A 407 -7.90 17.74 6.98
N GLN A 408 -6.82 18.41 6.55
CA GLN A 408 -5.57 18.48 7.30
C GLN A 408 -5.78 19.08 8.68
N ALA A 409 -6.40 20.27 8.75
CA ALA A 409 -6.63 20.95 10.03
C ALA A 409 -7.49 20.12 11.00
N GLU A 410 -8.54 19.47 10.48
CA GLU A 410 -9.39 18.58 11.28
C GLU A 410 -8.61 17.34 11.78
N SER A 411 -7.78 16.75 10.91
CA SER A 411 -6.96 15.58 11.24
C SER A 411 -5.87 15.91 12.26
N GLU A 412 -5.19 17.04 12.12
CA GLU A 412 -4.17 17.51 13.06
C GLU A 412 -4.78 17.80 14.45
N ALA A 413 -5.93 18.50 14.50
CA ALA A 413 -6.64 18.76 15.76
C ALA A 413 -7.05 17.46 16.47
N LYS A 414 -7.58 16.49 15.70
CA LYS A 414 -7.91 15.17 16.22
C LYS A 414 -6.66 14.44 16.72
N LEU A 415 -5.57 14.46 15.95
CA LEU A 415 -4.31 13.80 16.30
C LEU A 415 -3.73 14.34 17.61
N VAL A 416 -3.73 15.66 17.79
CA VAL A 416 -3.27 16.31 19.04
C VAL A 416 -4.08 15.79 20.24
N LYS A 417 -5.41 15.74 20.10
CA LYS A 417 -6.32 15.24 21.13
C LYS A 417 -6.05 13.77 21.43
N ASP A 418 -6.03 12.91 20.41
CA ASP A 418 -5.87 11.47 20.56
C ASP A 418 -4.48 11.12 21.15
N ALA A 419 -3.44 11.85 20.74
CA ALA A 419 -2.09 11.69 21.30
C ALA A 419 -2.02 12.08 22.78
N ALA A 420 -2.66 13.19 23.18
CA ALA A 420 -2.73 13.60 24.58
C ALA A 420 -3.49 12.56 25.43
N GLU A 421 -4.59 12.02 24.91
CA GLU A 421 -5.36 10.96 25.58
C GLU A 421 -4.54 9.68 25.71
N ALA A 422 -3.85 9.23 24.66
CA ALA A 422 -3.00 8.04 24.67
C ALA A 422 -1.84 8.15 25.67
N MET A 423 -1.29 9.36 25.84
CA MET A 423 -0.19 9.65 26.77
C MET A 423 -0.62 9.93 28.21
N THR A 424 -1.92 9.89 28.52
CA THR A 424 -2.44 10.08 29.87
C THR A 424 -2.54 8.73 30.58
N PRO A 425 -1.78 8.50 31.68
CA PRO A 425 -1.86 7.27 32.46
C PRO A 425 -3.25 7.10 33.10
N LYS A 426 -3.94 5.99 32.81
CA LYS A 426 -5.29 5.73 33.33
C LYS A 426 -5.29 5.37 34.81
N GLY A 427 -4.19 4.77 35.32
CA GLY A 427 -3.95 4.45 36.72
C GLY A 427 -3.19 5.54 37.48
N GLY A 428 -3.09 6.75 36.92
CA GLY A 428 -2.42 7.89 37.57
C GLY A 428 -0.91 7.83 37.58
N GLY A 429 -0.29 7.01 36.71
CA GLY A 429 1.16 6.83 36.68
C GLY A 429 1.69 5.96 37.84
N ALA A 430 0.91 4.96 38.24
CA ALA A 430 1.29 4.04 39.30
C ALA A 430 2.67 3.39 39.01
N PRO A 431 3.48 3.12 40.07
CA PRO A 431 4.74 2.40 39.90
C PRO A 431 4.48 0.95 39.47
N PRO A 432 5.47 0.30 38.78
CA PRO A 432 5.39 -1.13 38.48
C PRO A 432 5.15 -1.98 39.72
N THR A 433 4.38 -3.05 39.56
CA THR A 433 4.03 -3.95 40.70
C THR A 433 5.22 -4.77 41.19
N LEU A 434 6.24 -4.95 40.34
CA LEU A 434 7.46 -5.69 40.66
C LEU A 434 8.70 -4.78 40.52
N PRO A 435 9.84 -5.15 41.15
CA PRO A 435 11.12 -4.49 40.87
C PRO A 435 11.48 -4.56 39.38
N LEU A 436 12.09 -3.51 38.81
CA LEU A 436 12.40 -3.43 37.39
C LEU A 436 13.17 -4.64 36.86
N ALA A 437 14.06 -5.23 37.67
CA ALA A 437 14.80 -6.42 37.28
C ALA A 437 13.90 -7.65 36.99
N ALA A 438 12.68 -7.70 37.51
CA ALA A 438 11.75 -8.81 37.29
C ALA A 438 11.18 -8.81 35.88
N TYR A 439 11.15 -7.63 35.21
CA TYR A 439 10.68 -7.49 33.82
C TYR A 439 11.77 -7.84 32.80
N ALA A 440 13.04 -7.92 33.21
CA ALA A 440 14.13 -8.34 32.34
C ALA A 440 13.99 -9.82 31.96
N GLY A 441 14.42 -10.15 30.75
CA GLY A 441 14.38 -11.50 30.21
C GLY A 441 14.18 -11.50 28.69
N THR A 442 14.14 -12.70 28.13
CA THR A 442 13.79 -12.93 26.75
C THR A 442 12.31 -13.29 26.64
N TYR A 443 11.65 -12.66 25.70
CA TYR A 443 10.24 -12.89 25.38
C TYR A 443 10.16 -13.37 23.94
N ARG A 444 9.36 -14.38 23.66
CA ARG A 444 9.27 -14.98 22.33
C ARG A 444 7.83 -14.95 21.83
N ASP A 445 7.72 -14.55 20.56
CA ASP A 445 6.53 -14.72 19.75
C ASP A 445 6.83 -15.75 18.64
N PRO A 446 5.91 -16.68 18.32
CA PRO A 446 6.19 -17.76 17.37
C PRO A 446 6.38 -17.31 15.92
N TRP A 447 5.73 -16.24 15.46
CA TRP A 447 5.88 -15.75 14.09
C TRP A 447 6.96 -14.68 13.95
N TYR A 448 7.15 -13.85 15.00
CA TYR A 448 8.12 -12.77 14.94
C TYR A 448 9.54 -13.21 15.34
N GLY A 449 9.66 -13.92 16.48
CA GLY A 449 10.94 -14.27 17.09
C GLY A 449 11.08 -13.75 18.50
N ALA A 450 12.29 -13.28 18.88
CA ALA A 450 12.57 -12.88 20.26
C ALA A 450 12.62 -11.34 20.42
N VAL A 451 12.17 -10.90 21.61
CA VAL A 451 12.29 -9.53 22.11
C VAL A 451 12.99 -9.62 23.48
N THR A 452 14.09 -8.92 23.64
CA THR A 452 14.91 -8.96 24.86
C THR A 452 14.69 -7.68 25.66
N VAL A 453 14.35 -7.82 26.93
CA VAL A 453 14.32 -6.74 27.92
C VAL A 453 15.51 -6.92 28.84
N SER A 454 16.35 -5.90 28.97
CA SER A 454 17.56 -5.93 29.79
C SER A 454 17.62 -4.80 30.81
N VAL A 455 18.28 -5.05 31.93
CA VAL A 455 18.54 -4.03 32.94
C VAL A 455 19.75 -3.19 32.51
N ALA A 456 19.60 -1.87 32.60
CA ALA A 456 20.67 -0.90 32.38
C ALA A 456 20.85 -0.04 33.65
N GLY A 457 22.10 0.40 33.90
CA GLY A 457 22.42 1.18 35.10
C GLY A 457 22.53 0.32 36.37
N LYS A 458 22.72 1.00 37.51
CA LYS A 458 22.84 0.38 38.85
C LYS A 458 22.18 1.25 39.92
N GLY A 459 21.63 0.62 40.95
CA GLY A 459 21.03 1.29 42.11
C GLY A 459 19.86 2.20 41.71
N LYS A 460 19.86 3.45 42.14
CA LYS A 460 18.80 4.43 41.84
C LYS A 460 18.74 4.85 40.36
N LYS A 461 19.76 4.50 39.54
CA LYS A 461 19.81 4.74 38.09
C LYS A 461 19.43 3.49 37.29
N THR A 462 18.84 2.50 37.91
CA THR A 462 18.35 1.30 37.21
C THR A 462 17.23 1.69 36.26
N SER A 463 17.35 1.26 34.99
CA SER A 463 16.39 1.45 33.91
C SER A 463 16.28 0.16 33.09
N LEU A 464 15.30 0.09 32.21
CA LEU A 464 15.16 -1.03 31.29
C LEU A 464 15.46 -0.57 29.85
N LYS A 465 15.96 -1.51 29.07
CA LYS A 465 16.09 -1.40 27.61
C LYS A 465 15.34 -2.55 26.96
N ILE A 466 14.82 -2.30 25.76
CA ILE A 466 14.17 -3.29 24.90
C ILE A 466 14.92 -3.39 23.58
N ALA A 467 15.00 -4.58 23.01
CA ALA A 467 15.56 -4.82 21.70
C ALA A 467 14.82 -5.95 21.00
N PHE A 468 14.49 -5.77 19.76
CA PHE A 468 13.85 -6.74 18.89
C PHE A 468 14.94 -7.46 18.08
N ASP A 469 15.10 -8.77 18.27
CA ASP A 469 16.21 -9.53 17.69
C ASP A 469 16.22 -9.52 16.15
N LYS A 470 15.03 -9.52 15.55
CA LYS A 470 14.86 -9.53 14.09
C LYS A 470 14.79 -8.14 13.46
N THR A 471 14.60 -7.08 14.26
CA THR A 471 14.45 -5.71 13.77
C THR A 471 15.39 -4.77 14.53
N PRO A 472 16.66 -4.64 14.08
CA PRO A 472 17.69 -3.87 14.79
C PRO A 472 17.35 -2.40 15.04
N ALA A 473 16.45 -1.81 14.24
CA ALA A 473 15.94 -0.45 14.42
C ALA A 473 15.04 -0.31 15.67
N LEU A 474 14.38 -1.40 16.10
CA LEU A 474 13.48 -1.42 17.25
C LEU A 474 14.27 -1.77 18.52
N LYS A 475 15.16 -0.88 18.93
CA LYS A 475 15.90 -0.95 20.20
C LYS A 475 15.93 0.41 20.88
N GLY A 476 15.91 0.43 22.20
CA GLY A 476 15.98 1.70 22.95
C GLY A 476 15.63 1.54 24.42
N ALA A 477 15.28 2.65 25.06
CA ALA A 477 14.82 2.67 26.44
C ALA A 477 13.42 2.08 26.57
N LEU A 478 13.13 1.47 27.71
CA LEU A 478 11.81 1.03 28.11
C LEU A 478 11.45 1.74 29.41
N GLU A 479 10.63 2.76 29.33
CA GLU A 479 10.28 3.70 30.39
C GLU A 479 9.00 3.24 31.10
N THR A 480 8.93 3.38 32.43
CA THR A 480 7.69 3.14 33.20
C THR A 480 6.62 4.14 32.74
N PHE A 481 5.37 3.68 32.65
CA PHE A 481 4.26 4.52 32.23
C PHE A 481 3.10 4.48 33.24
N ASP A 482 2.54 3.28 33.50
CA ASP A 482 1.39 3.12 34.38
C ASP A 482 1.28 1.66 34.87
N GLY A 483 1.59 1.39 36.14
CA GLY A 483 1.66 0.03 36.64
C GLY A 483 2.64 -0.82 35.86
N ASP A 484 2.17 -1.99 35.39
CA ASP A 484 2.97 -2.91 34.56
C ASP A 484 2.95 -2.58 33.06
N THR A 485 2.49 -1.38 32.70
CA THR A 485 2.60 -0.81 31.37
C THR A 485 3.83 0.06 31.28
N PHE A 486 4.65 -0.22 30.28
CA PHE A 486 5.85 0.55 29.95
C PHE A 486 5.70 1.15 28.55
N LYS A 487 6.53 2.14 28.23
CA LYS A 487 6.60 2.77 26.91
C LYS A 487 8.01 2.64 26.35
N THR A 488 8.12 2.26 25.10
CA THR A 488 9.40 2.29 24.40
C THR A 488 9.80 3.73 24.07
N ARG A 489 11.11 3.96 24.02
CA ARG A 489 11.72 5.11 23.40
C ARG A 489 12.87 4.59 22.55
N PHE A 490 12.56 4.33 21.28
CA PHE A 490 13.55 3.78 20.37
C PHE A 490 14.67 4.78 20.10
N ASP A 491 15.90 4.26 19.93
CA ASP A 491 17.09 5.07 19.64
C ASP A 491 16.97 5.75 18.26
N ASP A 492 16.43 5.03 17.28
CA ASP A 492 16.01 5.59 15.99
C ASP A 492 14.64 6.24 16.14
N ARG A 493 14.61 7.58 16.19
CA ARG A 493 13.39 8.35 16.38
C ARG A 493 12.46 8.36 15.16
N SER A 494 12.87 7.77 14.04
CA SER A 494 11.99 7.53 12.88
C SER A 494 11.04 6.35 13.09
N GLN A 495 11.25 5.54 14.14
CA GLN A 495 10.40 4.41 14.47
C GLN A 495 9.24 4.82 15.37
N GLU A 496 8.13 4.09 15.27
CA GLU A 496 6.95 4.29 16.13
C GLU A 496 7.16 3.64 17.49
N ASP A 497 7.09 4.44 18.53
CA ASP A 497 7.12 3.94 19.92
C ASP A 497 5.88 3.11 20.23
N ALA A 498 6.03 2.15 21.16
CA ALA A 498 4.97 1.25 21.57
C ALA A 498 4.77 1.24 23.09
N PHE A 499 3.54 1.02 23.55
CA PHE A 499 3.26 0.55 24.89
C PHE A 499 3.52 -0.95 24.96
N VAL A 500 4.18 -1.37 26.05
CA VAL A 500 4.45 -2.77 26.41
C VAL A 500 3.70 -3.05 27.69
N VAL A 501 2.70 -3.92 27.66
CA VAL A 501 1.87 -4.29 28.80
C VAL A 501 2.30 -5.67 29.28
N PHE A 502 3.00 -5.72 30.40
CA PHE A 502 3.46 -6.98 30.97
C PHE A 502 2.34 -7.70 31.72
N SER A 503 2.29 -9.00 31.54
CA SER A 503 1.41 -9.90 32.31
C SER A 503 2.14 -10.40 33.54
N VAL A 504 1.61 -10.08 34.72
CA VAL A 504 2.13 -10.56 36.02
C VAL A 504 1.17 -11.58 36.58
N LYS A 505 1.68 -12.75 36.94
CA LYS A 505 0.92 -13.83 37.58
C LYS A 505 1.76 -14.43 38.72
N ASP A 506 1.16 -14.60 39.88
CA ASP A 506 1.80 -15.22 41.08
C ASP A 506 3.15 -14.57 41.43
N GLY A 507 3.25 -13.24 41.31
CA GLY A 507 4.46 -12.47 41.58
C GLY A 507 5.58 -12.59 40.55
N ALA A 508 5.31 -13.13 39.37
CA ALA A 508 6.27 -13.27 38.28
C ALA A 508 5.72 -12.71 36.96
N VAL A 509 6.60 -12.13 36.14
CA VAL A 509 6.25 -11.71 34.76
C VAL A 509 6.21 -12.95 33.89
N THR A 510 5.09 -13.18 33.20
CA THR A 510 4.86 -14.35 32.34
C THR A 510 4.90 -14.03 30.84
N GLY A 511 4.68 -12.78 30.45
CA GLY A 511 4.65 -12.36 29.06
C GLY A 511 4.35 -10.88 28.91
N ALA A 512 4.10 -10.45 27.68
CA ALA A 512 3.70 -9.09 27.36
C ALA A 512 2.87 -9.03 26.06
N THR A 513 2.03 -8.00 25.96
CA THR A 513 1.39 -7.56 24.72
C THR A 513 1.84 -6.15 24.39
N MET A 514 1.68 -5.74 23.14
CA MET A 514 2.14 -4.43 22.71
C MET A 514 1.07 -3.70 21.86
N ARG A 515 1.19 -2.39 21.78
CA ARG A 515 0.41 -1.55 20.86
C ARG A 515 1.17 -0.25 20.58
N ALA A 516 0.99 0.32 19.40
CA ALA A 516 1.61 1.60 19.08
C ALA A 516 1.16 2.72 20.03
N VAL A 517 2.03 3.71 20.25
CA VAL A 517 1.71 4.92 21.03
C VAL A 517 0.95 5.91 20.15
N SER A 518 1.40 6.14 18.92
CA SER A 518 0.76 7.06 17.99
C SER A 518 -0.53 6.48 17.43
N PRO A 519 -1.64 7.22 17.43
CA PRO A 519 -2.86 6.81 16.75
C PRO A 519 -2.74 6.86 15.22
N LEU A 520 -1.67 7.44 14.67
CA LEU A 520 -1.32 7.45 13.25
C LEU A 520 -0.20 6.47 12.88
N ALA A 521 0.22 5.60 13.82
CA ALA A 521 1.18 4.55 13.48
C ALA A 521 0.65 3.77 12.27
N ASP A 522 1.51 3.57 11.28
CA ASP A 522 1.17 2.72 10.14
C ASP A 522 0.78 1.33 10.64
N PHE A 523 -0.25 0.73 10.04
CA PHE A 523 -0.75 -0.59 10.44
C PHE A 523 0.31 -1.69 10.32
N SER A 524 1.38 -1.47 9.54
CA SER A 524 2.53 -2.37 9.43
C SER A 524 3.40 -2.41 10.71
N TYR A 525 3.20 -1.48 11.66
CA TYR A 525 3.68 -1.65 13.04
C TYR A 525 2.69 -2.53 13.83
N ASP A 526 2.55 -3.75 13.42
CA ASP A 526 1.58 -4.72 13.90
C ASP A 526 1.95 -5.27 15.31
N TYR A 527 2.28 -4.35 16.24
CA TYR A 527 2.60 -4.67 17.62
C TYR A 527 1.46 -5.41 18.35
N GLN A 528 0.22 -5.14 17.98
CA GLN A 528 -0.98 -5.70 18.62
C GLN A 528 -1.11 -7.22 18.41
N ASP A 529 -0.51 -7.76 17.37
CA ASP A 529 -0.55 -9.19 17.07
C ASP A 529 0.56 -9.99 17.77
N LEU A 530 1.52 -9.30 18.40
CA LEU A 530 2.55 -9.92 19.22
C LEU A 530 1.97 -10.50 20.52
N LYS A 531 2.25 -11.78 20.76
CA LYS A 531 1.95 -12.52 22.00
C LYS A 531 3.24 -13.02 22.63
N LEU A 532 3.93 -12.12 23.29
CA LEU A 532 5.24 -12.37 23.87
C LEU A 532 5.13 -13.23 25.12
N VAL A 533 5.70 -14.42 25.12
CA VAL A 533 5.80 -15.32 26.27
C VAL A 533 7.22 -15.24 26.81
N LYS A 534 7.37 -15.03 28.13
CA LYS A 534 8.70 -15.02 28.79
C LYS A 534 9.29 -16.43 28.82
N ILE A 535 10.55 -16.60 28.39
CA ILE A 535 11.27 -17.87 28.29
C ILE A 535 12.49 -17.89 29.21
#